data_37eb4d21c74766335e58a682d75f7a5a
#
_entry.id   37eb4d21c74766335e58a682d75f7a5a
#
_cell.length_a   1.000
_cell.length_b   1.000
_cell.length_c   1.000
_cell.angle_alpha   90.00
_cell.angle_beta   90.00
_cell.angle_gamma   90.00
#
_symmetry.space_group_name_H-M   'P 1'
#
loop_
_entity.id
_entity.type
_entity.pdbx_description
1 polymer ?
#
loop_
_entity_poly.entity_id
_entity_poly.type
_entity_poly.pdbx_seq_one_letter_code
_entity_poly.pdbx_strand_id
1 'polypeptide(L)'
;MNTIYLLTMEYISTRGKSKNLQFEDVLLTGLAPDGGLYVPKEWPLLNYNELKNTDYHKIAAEILHPFLSSFVSYNNLIKLTENAYRSFETKEMAPLVQLEENRYILELFHGPTLAFKDFA
;
A
#
# COMPACT_ATOMS: atom_id res chain seq x y z
N MET A 1 18.29 3.74 -12.22
CA MET A 1 18.70 3.10 -13.49
C MET A 1 18.30 1.64 -13.46
N ASN A 2 17.49 1.20 -14.39
CA ASN A 2 17.02 -0.17 -14.68
C ASN A 2 16.42 -0.98 -13.55
N THR A 3 15.20 -0.67 -13.22
CA THR A 3 14.35 -1.64 -12.57
C THR A 3 13.49 -2.30 -13.66
N ILE A 4 13.85 -3.52 -14.00
CA ILE A 4 13.06 -4.37 -14.90
C ILE A 4 11.86 -4.86 -14.09
N TYR A 5 10.82 -4.06 -13.98
CA TYR A 5 9.50 -4.54 -13.58
C TYR A 5 8.67 -4.80 -14.84
N LEU A 6 9.04 -5.86 -15.57
CA LEU A 6 8.30 -6.36 -16.74
C LEU A 6 7.50 -7.63 -16.41
N LEU A 7 7.47 -8.06 -15.16
CA LEU A 7 6.59 -9.13 -14.72
C LEU A 7 5.43 -8.52 -13.95
N THR A 8 4.23 -8.63 -14.50
CA THR A 8 3.00 -8.28 -13.78
C THR A 8 2.93 -9.09 -12.49
N MET A 9 2.65 -8.44 -11.37
CA MET A 9 2.52 -9.10 -10.08
C MET A 9 1.41 -10.16 -10.14
N GLU A 10 1.75 -11.41 -9.83
CA GLU A 10 0.80 -12.49 -9.65
C GLU A 10 0.40 -12.62 -8.17
N TYR A 11 -0.85 -12.97 -7.94
CA TYR A 11 -1.39 -13.26 -6.63
C TYR A 11 -1.79 -14.73 -6.53
N ILE A 12 -1.46 -15.34 -5.40
CA ILE A 12 -1.71 -16.75 -5.10
C ILE A 12 -2.63 -16.89 -3.91
N SER A 13 -3.46 -17.93 -3.86
CA SER A 13 -4.23 -18.24 -2.68
C SER A 13 -3.36 -18.80 -1.56
N THR A 14 -3.58 -18.37 -0.33
CA THR A 14 -2.92 -18.92 0.86
C THR A 14 -3.19 -20.42 1.08
N ARG A 15 -4.23 -20.97 0.44
CA ARG A 15 -4.53 -22.42 0.46
C ARG A 15 -4.01 -23.16 -0.76
N GLY A 16 -3.51 -22.44 -1.76
CA GLY A 16 -2.84 -23.00 -2.93
C GLY A 16 -3.70 -23.83 -3.88
N LYS A 17 -5.03 -23.79 -3.76
CA LYS A 17 -5.95 -24.59 -4.61
C LYS A 17 -6.70 -23.72 -5.64
N SER A 18 -6.54 -22.41 -5.61
CA SER A 18 -7.09 -21.49 -6.59
C SER A 18 -6.05 -21.10 -7.61
N LYS A 19 -6.49 -20.75 -8.83
CA LYS A 19 -5.58 -20.24 -9.86
C LYS A 19 -4.99 -18.90 -9.44
N ASN A 20 -3.80 -18.60 -9.94
CA ASN A 20 -3.17 -17.29 -9.77
C ASN A 20 -3.99 -16.23 -10.50
N LEU A 21 -4.07 -15.04 -9.93
CA LEU A 21 -4.81 -13.90 -10.48
C LEU A 21 -3.92 -12.67 -10.60
N GLN A 22 -4.34 -11.71 -11.40
CA GLN A 22 -3.80 -10.36 -11.44
C GLN A 22 -4.54 -9.47 -10.42
N PHE A 23 -3.98 -8.31 -10.11
CA PHE A 23 -4.53 -7.42 -9.09
C PHE A 23 -6.01 -7.09 -9.29
N GLU A 24 -6.42 -6.78 -10.52
CA GLU A 24 -7.81 -6.42 -10.86
C GLU A 24 -8.79 -7.53 -10.48
N ASP A 25 -8.47 -8.76 -10.84
CA ASP A 25 -9.30 -9.92 -10.54
C ASP A 25 -9.36 -10.19 -9.02
N VAL A 26 -8.22 -10.02 -8.32
CA VAL A 26 -8.15 -10.17 -6.87
C VAL A 26 -9.02 -9.14 -6.17
N LEU A 27 -8.94 -7.88 -6.58
CA LEU A 27 -9.72 -6.78 -6.01
C LEU A 27 -11.23 -7.05 -6.13
N LEU A 28 -11.68 -7.54 -7.29
CA LEU A 28 -13.09 -7.83 -7.54
C LEU A 28 -13.57 -9.13 -6.91
N THR A 29 -12.70 -10.11 -6.78
CA THR A 29 -13.03 -11.43 -6.21
C THR A 29 -13.09 -11.39 -4.68
N GLY A 30 -12.22 -10.62 -4.04
CA GLY A 30 -12.05 -10.56 -2.59
C GLY A 30 -11.42 -11.83 -2.03
N LEU A 31 -12.21 -12.83 -1.67
CA LEU A 31 -11.71 -14.11 -1.17
C LEU A 31 -11.46 -15.11 -2.30
N ALA A 32 -10.43 -15.96 -2.14
CA ALA A 32 -10.18 -17.02 -3.09
C ALA A 32 -11.28 -18.10 -3.02
N PRO A 33 -11.66 -18.73 -4.15
CA PRO A 33 -12.70 -19.77 -4.20
C PRO A 33 -12.45 -20.97 -3.28
N ASP A 34 -11.20 -21.25 -2.93
CA ASP A 34 -10.82 -22.29 -1.99
C ASP A 34 -10.93 -21.85 -0.49
N GLY A 35 -11.44 -20.64 -0.24
CA GLY A 35 -11.59 -20.04 1.08
C GLY A 35 -10.28 -19.47 1.64
N GLY A 36 -9.23 -19.35 0.82
CA GLY A 36 -8.00 -18.66 1.16
C GLY A 36 -8.07 -17.16 0.92
N LEU A 37 -7.00 -16.46 1.27
CA LEU A 37 -6.76 -15.07 0.91
C LEU A 37 -5.80 -15.02 -0.28
N TYR A 38 -5.94 -14.02 -1.13
CA TYR A 38 -4.92 -13.75 -2.13
C TYR A 38 -3.78 -12.93 -1.53
N VAL A 39 -2.57 -13.38 -1.76
CA VAL A 39 -1.33 -12.70 -1.36
C VAL A 39 -0.40 -12.59 -2.57
N PRO A 40 0.48 -11.59 -2.63
CA PRO A 40 1.49 -11.51 -3.68
C PRO A 40 2.32 -12.78 -3.72
N LYS A 41 2.59 -13.30 -4.90
CA LYS A 41 3.45 -14.48 -5.13
C LYS A 41 4.90 -14.17 -4.75
N GLU A 42 5.32 -12.93 -5.00
CA GLU A 42 6.65 -12.42 -4.66
C GLU A 42 6.52 -11.07 -3.97
N TRP A 43 7.36 -10.81 -2.97
CA TRP A 43 7.38 -9.54 -2.26
C TRP A 43 8.41 -8.61 -2.89
N PRO A 44 8.00 -7.43 -3.37
CA PRO A 44 8.95 -6.46 -3.93
C PRO A 44 9.88 -5.94 -2.84
N LEU A 45 11.14 -5.72 -3.23
CA LEU A 45 12.11 -5.07 -2.38
C LEU A 45 11.99 -3.54 -2.54
N LEU A 46 11.86 -2.84 -1.42
CA LEU A 46 11.78 -1.39 -1.37
C LEU A 46 13.11 -0.80 -0.91
N ASN A 47 13.54 0.26 -1.56
CA ASN A 47 14.71 1.02 -1.10
C ASN A 47 14.29 2.07 -0.08
N TYR A 48 14.37 1.73 1.20
CA TYR A 48 14.01 2.62 2.30
C TYR A 48 14.72 3.99 2.25
N ASN A 49 15.95 4.06 1.74
CA ASN A 49 16.68 5.32 1.70
C ASN A 49 16.09 6.33 0.70
N GLU A 50 15.44 5.86 -0.35
CA GLU A 50 14.75 6.70 -1.33
C GLU A 50 13.42 7.26 -0.79
N LEU A 51 12.86 6.65 0.24
CA LEU A 51 11.60 7.06 0.87
C LEU A 51 11.79 8.15 1.94
N LYS A 52 13.01 8.36 2.43
CA LYS A 52 13.28 9.36 3.47
C LYS A 52 12.99 10.77 2.98
N ASN A 53 12.36 11.58 3.85
CA ASN A 53 12.03 12.99 3.59
C ASN A 53 11.12 13.22 2.36
N THR A 54 10.34 12.22 1.99
CA THR A 54 9.39 12.27 0.90
C THR A 54 7.97 12.46 1.44
N ASP A 55 7.12 13.16 0.71
CA ASP A 55 5.71 13.34 1.07
C ASP A 55 5.00 11.99 1.19
N TYR A 56 4.11 11.85 2.17
CA TYR A 56 3.43 10.59 2.47
C TYR A 56 2.73 9.95 1.26
N HIS A 57 2.02 10.74 0.46
CA HIS A 57 1.33 10.23 -0.73
C HIS A 57 2.28 9.64 -1.78
N LYS A 58 3.50 10.19 -1.90
CA LYS A 58 4.54 9.64 -2.79
C LYS A 58 5.12 8.35 -2.21
N ILE A 59 5.34 8.29 -0.90
CA ILE A 59 5.75 7.06 -0.21
C ILE A 59 4.70 5.97 -0.46
N ALA A 60 3.42 6.30 -0.29
CA ALA A 60 2.32 5.37 -0.55
C ALA A 60 2.33 4.88 -2.01
N ALA A 61 2.52 5.78 -2.98
CA ALA A 61 2.61 5.41 -4.39
C ALA A 61 3.80 4.49 -4.68
N GLU A 62 4.98 4.77 -4.11
CA GLU A 62 6.18 3.91 -4.26
C GLU A 62 5.96 2.52 -3.69
N ILE A 63 5.35 2.42 -2.51
CA ILE A 63 5.07 1.14 -1.87
C ILE A 63 4.02 0.34 -2.64
N LEU A 64 2.96 0.99 -3.11
CA LEU A 64 1.84 0.34 -3.78
C LEU A 64 2.13 -0.02 -5.24
N HIS A 65 2.92 0.79 -5.95
CA HIS A 65 3.11 0.63 -7.40
C HIS A 65 3.58 -0.78 -7.83
N PRO A 66 4.54 -1.44 -7.17
CA PRO A 66 4.94 -2.80 -7.55
C PRO A 66 3.78 -3.82 -7.53
N PHE A 67 2.81 -3.62 -6.65
CA PHE A 67 1.64 -4.48 -6.52
C PHE A 67 0.55 -4.19 -7.56
N LEU A 68 0.51 -2.95 -8.07
CA LEU A 68 -0.56 -2.43 -8.93
C LEU A 68 -0.12 -2.12 -10.35
N SER A 69 1.14 -2.40 -10.71
CA SER A 69 1.76 -1.91 -11.95
C SER A 69 1.08 -2.38 -13.24
N SER A 70 0.35 -3.51 -13.20
CA SER A 70 -0.48 -3.98 -14.32
C SER A 70 -1.78 -3.20 -14.48
N PHE A 71 -2.25 -2.56 -13.40
CA PHE A 71 -3.57 -1.93 -13.32
C PHE A 71 -3.50 -0.41 -13.45
N VAL A 72 -2.52 0.24 -12.81
CA VAL A 72 -2.41 1.69 -12.76
C VAL A 72 -0.99 2.16 -13.02
N SER A 73 -0.82 3.20 -13.85
CA SER A 73 0.48 3.82 -14.06
C SER A 73 0.94 4.58 -12.81
N TYR A 74 2.26 4.67 -12.59
CA TYR A 74 2.83 5.38 -11.45
C TYR A 74 2.31 6.82 -11.31
N ASN A 75 2.24 7.57 -12.41
CA ASN A 75 1.74 8.95 -12.40
C ASN A 75 0.27 9.06 -11.97
N ASN A 76 -0.55 8.08 -12.35
CA ASN A 76 -1.94 8.04 -11.92
C ASN A 76 -2.06 7.61 -10.46
N LEU A 77 -1.21 6.69 -10.01
CA LEU A 77 -1.18 6.26 -8.63
C LEU A 77 -0.79 7.41 -7.68
N ILE A 78 0.20 8.24 -8.04
CA ILE A 78 0.53 9.46 -7.28
C ILE A 78 -0.70 10.36 -7.12
N LYS A 79 -1.45 10.61 -8.20
CA LYS A 79 -2.66 11.44 -8.12
C LYS A 79 -3.75 10.82 -7.24
N LEU A 80 -3.89 9.50 -7.29
CA LEU A 80 -4.86 8.77 -6.45
C LEU A 80 -4.48 8.87 -4.98
N THR A 81 -3.23 8.62 -4.63
CA THR A 81 -2.73 8.72 -3.25
C THR A 81 -2.77 10.17 -2.73
N GLU A 82 -2.41 11.15 -3.55
CA GLU A 82 -2.54 12.57 -3.20
C GLU A 82 -4.00 12.94 -2.88
N ASN A 83 -4.95 12.51 -3.71
CA ASN A 83 -6.36 12.75 -3.48
C ASN A 83 -6.89 12.03 -2.22
N ALA A 84 -6.47 10.77 -2.00
CA ALA A 84 -6.89 9.98 -0.85
C ALA A 84 -6.45 10.62 0.47
N TYR A 85 -5.21 11.06 0.55
CA TYR A 85 -4.64 11.60 1.80
C TYR A 85 -4.82 13.12 1.98
N ARG A 86 -5.37 13.82 1.00
CA ARG A 86 -5.59 15.28 1.08
C ARG A 86 -6.53 15.70 2.21
N SER A 87 -7.43 14.83 2.64
CA SER A 87 -8.40 15.09 3.71
C SER A 87 -7.88 14.83 5.12
N PHE A 88 -6.64 14.37 5.25
CA PHE A 88 -6.03 14.19 6.57
C PHE A 88 -5.72 15.54 7.23
N GLU A 89 -5.93 15.62 8.53
CA GLU A 89 -5.80 16.87 9.30
C GLU A 89 -4.34 17.27 9.55
N THR A 90 -3.44 16.29 9.58
CA THR A 90 -2.01 16.50 9.87
C THR A 90 -1.14 16.22 8.65
N LYS A 91 -0.08 17.01 8.50
CA LYS A 91 0.87 16.86 7.41
C LYS A 91 1.68 15.53 7.50
N GLU A 92 1.96 15.09 8.71
CA GLU A 92 2.66 13.84 8.98
C GLU A 92 1.79 12.61 8.74
N MET A 93 0.47 12.75 8.55
CA MET A 93 -0.52 11.69 8.42
C MET A 93 -0.60 10.77 9.65
N ALA A 94 0.51 10.17 10.06
CA ALA A 94 0.64 9.30 11.22
C ALA A 94 1.74 9.83 12.17
N PRO A 95 1.47 10.88 12.96
CA PRO A 95 2.44 11.43 13.88
C PRO A 95 2.89 10.42 14.93
N LEU A 96 4.18 10.42 15.25
CA LEU A 96 4.73 9.66 16.35
C LEU A 96 4.92 10.59 17.55
N VAL A 97 4.00 10.53 18.50
CA VAL A 97 3.98 11.39 19.71
C VAL A 97 4.69 10.72 20.86
N GLN A 98 5.69 11.37 21.42
CA GLN A 98 6.37 10.90 22.62
C GLN A 98 5.55 11.24 23.86
N LEU A 99 5.21 10.23 24.66
CA LEU A 99 4.51 10.42 25.94
C LEU A 99 5.48 10.56 27.11
N GLU A 100 6.48 9.69 27.13
CA GLU A 100 7.49 9.60 28.18
C GLU A 100 8.81 9.12 27.54
N GLU A 101 9.88 9.08 28.34
CA GLU A 101 11.13 8.47 27.91
C GLU A 101 10.90 7.03 27.41
N ASN A 102 11.27 6.74 26.15
CA ASN A 102 11.12 5.45 25.48
C ASN A 102 9.66 4.95 25.29
N ARG A 103 8.66 5.83 25.47
CA ARG A 103 7.25 5.51 25.15
C ARG A 103 6.68 6.47 24.11
N TYR A 104 6.11 5.88 23.06
CA TYR A 104 5.55 6.63 21.94
C TYR A 104 4.17 6.09 21.58
N ILE A 105 3.33 6.97 21.05
CA ILE A 105 2.07 6.62 20.39
C ILE A 105 2.19 6.99 18.92
N LEU A 106 1.90 6.03 18.03
CA LEU A 106 1.66 6.28 16.63
C LEU A 106 0.18 6.62 16.46
N GLU A 107 -0.11 7.88 16.15
CA GLU A 107 -1.49 8.37 16.02
C GLU A 107 -2.05 8.03 14.65
N LEU A 108 -3.06 7.17 14.58
CA LEU A 108 -3.71 6.70 13.35
C LEU A 108 -5.16 7.19 13.21
N PHE A 109 -5.49 8.34 13.80
CA PHE A 109 -6.86 8.87 13.83
C PHE A 109 -7.03 10.25 13.17
N HIS A 110 -6.05 10.70 12.38
CA HIS A 110 -6.09 12.00 11.71
C HIS A 110 -6.77 11.99 10.33
N GLY A 111 -7.31 10.85 9.92
CA GLY A 111 -8.06 10.71 8.68
C GLY A 111 -9.53 11.16 8.80
N PRO A 112 -10.28 11.17 7.69
CA PRO A 112 -11.64 11.73 7.62
C PRO A 112 -12.67 11.00 8.49
N THR A 113 -12.46 9.73 8.83
CA THR A 113 -13.37 8.96 9.71
C THR A 113 -12.84 8.81 11.13
N LEU A 114 -11.68 9.40 11.45
CA LEU A 114 -11.00 9.32 12.75
C LEU A 114 -10.64 7.88 13.16
N ALA A 115 -10.47 7.00 12.20
CA ALA A 115 -10.16 5.59 12.41
C ALA A 115 -8.89 5.16 11.64
N PHE A 116 -8.15 4.19 12.18
CA PHE A 116 -6.94 3.66 11.53
C PHE A 116 -7.19 3.08 10.12
N LYS A 117 -8.43 2.72 9.82
CA LYS A 117 -8.84 2.21 8.50
C LYS A 117 -8.73 3.25 7.38
N ASP A 118 -8.62 4.54 7.71
CA ASP A 118 -8.41 5.59 6.72
C ASP A 118 -7.04 5.48 6.00
N PHE A 119 -6.12 4.68 6.54
CA PHE A 119 -4.82 4.38 5.92
C PHE A 119 -4.87 3.21 4.92
N ALA A 120 -5.94 2.43 4.86
CA ALA A 120 -6.08 1.24 4.00
C ALA A 120 -6.60 1.56 2.59
#